data_1c336d676301a37ad76dad04bdf0a365
#
_entry.id   1c336d676301a37ad76dad04bdf0a365
#
_cell.length_a   1.000
_cell.length_b   1.000
_cell.length_c   1.000
_cell.angle_alpha   90.00
_cell.angle_beta   90.00
_cell.angle_gamma   90.00
#
_symmetry.space_group_name_H-M   'P 1'
#
loop_
_entity.id
_entity.type
_entity.pdbx_description
1 polymer ?
#
loop_
_entity_poly.entity_id
_entity_poly.type
_entity_poly.pdbx_seq_one_letter_code
_entity_poly.pdbx_strand_id
1 'polypeptide(L)'
;MKYAFIGTGSMAAAIIRGMVAGGVAPGDILAFNRTREKADALANELGITVCDTLEAAAQAGAIVLATTPQSFADILPRVGRAMRTDALVMSIAAGYGIAAIREGIGRDAGIIRIMPNVNANVCASTTGYAASASIT
;
A
#
# COMPACT_ATOMS: atom_id res chain seq x y z
N MET A 1 4.50 -0.85 13.83
CA MET A 1 3.69 -1.38 12.72
C MET A 1 4.48 -1.31 11.43
N LYS A 2 4.38 -2.34 10.62
CA LYS A 2 5.02 -2.32 9.31
C LYS A 2 4.01 -1.96 8.23
N TYR A 3 4.51 -1.24 7.23
CA TYR A 3 3.70 -0.76 6.10
C TYR A 3 4.26 -1.39 4.83
N ALA A 4 3.42 -2.12 4.09
CA ALA A 4 3.84 -2.74 2.84
C ALA A 4 3.21 -2.02 1.67
N PHE A 5 4.02 -1.62 0.70
CA PHE A 5 3.56 -0.99 -0.52
C PHE A 5 3.59 -2.02 -1.65
N ILE A 6 2.43 -2.34 -2.17
CA ILE A 6 2.30 -3.19 -3.34
C ILE A 6 2.28 -2.28 -4.56
N GLY A 7 3.42 -2.15 -5.21
CA GLY A 7 3.63 -1.21 -6.28
C GLY A 7 4.48 -0.02 -5.83
N THR A 8 5.38 0.44 -6.68
CA THR A 8 6.32 1.51 -6.36
C THR A 8 6.37 2.57 -7.48
N GLY A 9 5.20 2.92 -8.01
CA GLY A 9 5.11 4.01 -8.97
C GLY A 9 5.37 5.36 -8.31
N SER A 10 5.25 6.44 -9.08
CA SER A 10 5.59 7.79 -8.59
C SER A 10 4.75 8.22 -7.38
N MET A 11 3.48 7.84 -7.34
CA MET A 11 2.60 8.16 -6.21
C MET A 11 3.05 7.43 -4.95
N ALA A 12 3.32 6.13 -5.05
CA ALA A 12 3.79 5.35 -3.91
C ALA A 12 5.15 5.87 -3.43
N ALA A 13 6.05 6.17 -4.35
CA ALA A 13 7.37 6.71 -4.01
C ALA A 13 7.24 8.02 -3.25
N ALA A 14 6.35 8.91 -3.68
CA ALA A 14 6.12 10.20 -3.00
C ALA A 14 5.60 9.98 -1.57
N ILE A 15 4.68 9.06 -1.39
CA ILE A 15 4.14 8.74 -0.06
C ILE A 15 5.23 8.17 0.83
N ILE A 16 6.03 7.25 0.33
CA ILE A 16 7.12 6.63 1.09
C ILE A 16 8.13 7.69 1.53
N ARG A 17 8.52 8.58 0.62
CA ARG A 17 9.43 9.67 0.97
C ARG A 17 8.87 10.57 2.05
N GLY A 18 7.56 10.87 1.96
CA GLY A 18 6.88 11.67 2.96
C GLY A 18 6.83 10.99 4.32
N MET A 19 6.61 9.68 4.35
CA MET A 19 6.61 8.91 5.59
C MET A 19 7.97 8.94 6.27
N VAL A 20 9.03 8.72 5.51
CA VAL A 20 10.40 8.75 6.04
C VAL A 20 10.74 10.15 6.54
N ALA A 21 10.41 11.18 5.78
CA ALA A 21 10.62 12.57 6.19
C ALA A 21 9.82 12.92 7.45
N GLY A 22 8.66 12.30 7.63
CA GLY A 22 7.80 12.52 8.79
C GLY A 22 8.18 11.71 10.03
N GLY A 23 9.23 10.91 9.96
CA GLY A 23 9.76 10.19 11.13
C GLY A 23 9.47 8.69 11.17
N VAL A 24 8.84 8.14 10.15
CA VAL A 24 8.62 6.69 10.08
C VAL A 24 9.97 6.01 9.80
N ALA A 25 10.29 4.98 10.59
CA ALA A 25 11.55 4.27 10.41
C ALA A 25 11.56 3.57 9.04
N PRO A 26 12.61 3.76 8.23
CA PRO A 26 12.66 3.10 6.91
C PRO A 26 12.56 1.57 7.00
N GLY A 27 13.09 0.97 8.05
CA GLY A 27 12.99 -0.48 8.24
C GLY A 27 11.57 -0.99 8.47
N ASP A 28 10.63 -0.12 8.77
CA ASP A 28 9.22 -0.47 8.93
C ASP A 28 8.45 -0.37 7.62
N ILE A 29 9.07 0.08 6.54
CA ILE A 29 8.46 0.21 5.23
C ILE A 29 8.95 -0.91 4.33
N LEU A 30 8.02 -1.71 3.83
CA LEU A 30 8.29 -2.79 2.90
C LEU A 30 7.78 -2.40 1.53
N ALA A 31 8.46 -2.82 0.48
CA ALA A 31 8.04 -2.54 -0.87
C ALA A 31 8.10 -3.82 -1.72
N PHE A 32 7.07 -4.03 -2.51
CA PHE A 32 7.05 -5.06 -3.52
C PHE A 32 6.61 -4.44 -4.84
N ASN A 33 7.35 -4.72 -5.90
CA ASN A 33 6.99 -4.28 -7.24
C ASN A 33 7.27 -5.40 -8.22
N ARG A 34 6.41 -5.56 -9.21
CA ARG A 34 6.61 -6.56 -10.25
C ARG A 34 7.97 -6.37 -10.93
N THR A 35 8.35 -5.12 -11.18
CA THR A 35 9.69 -4.76 -11.64
C THR A 35 10.51 -4.39 -10.42
N ARG A 36 11.35 -5.31 -9.97
CA ARG A 36 12.12 -5.15 -8.73
C ARG A 36 13.02 -3.92 -8.73
N GLU A 37 13.50 -3.52 -9.90
CA GLU A 37 14.41 -2.39 -10.03
C GLU A 37 13.88 -1.10 -9.40
N LYS A 38 12.57 -0.85 -9.54
CA LYS A 38 11.95 0.34 -8.96
C LYS A 38 11.94 0.28 -7.44
N ALA A 39 11.65 -0.87 -6.88
CA ALA A 39 11.67 -1.06 -5.42
C ALA A 39 13.11 -0.97 -4.89
N ASP A 40 14.07 -1.55 -5.60
CA ASP A 40 15.47 -1.49 -5.23
C ASP A 40 15.99 -0.04 -5.24
N ALA A 41 15.56 0.76 -6.21
CA ALA A 41 15.95 2.17 -6.28
C ALA A 41 15.48 2.95 -5.03
N LEU A 42 14.25 2.71 -4.60
CA LEU A 42 13.75 3.32 -3.37
C LEU A 42 14.47 2.83 -2.13
N ALA A 43 14.81 1.54 -2.09
CA ALA A 43 15.56 0.97 -0.98
C ALA A 43 16.95 1.61 -0.89
N ASN A 44 17.62 1.81 -2.01
CA ASN A 44 18.92 2.47 -2.06
C ASN A 44 18.84 3.93 -1.63
N GLU A 45 17.76 4.60 -1.99
CA GLU A 45 17.58 6.02 -1.65
C GLU A 45 17.21 6.22 -0.18
N LEU A 46 16.33 5.39 0.35
CA LEU A 46 15.66 5.66 1.63
C LEU A 46 15.95 4.62 2.72
N GLY A 47 16.54 3.49 2.37
CA GLY A 47 16.83 2.42 3.33
C GLY A 47 15.65 1.53 3.66
N ILE A 48 14.59 1.56 2.87
CA ILE A 48 13.43 0.67 3.07
C ILE A 48 13.77 -0.76 2.68
N THR A 49 12.89 -1.69 3.05
CA THR A 49 13.07 -3.11 2.77
C THR A 49 12.31 -3.52 1.52
N VAL A 50 12.96 -4.26 0.63
CA VAL A 50 12.32 -4.82 -0.56
C VAL A 50 11.93 -6.26 -0.29
N CYS A 51 10.68 -6.61 -0.59
CA CYS A 51 10.19 -7.98 -0.47
C CYS A 51 10.33 -8.71 -1.80
N ASP A 52 10.71 -9.98 -1.74
CA ASP A 52 10.87 -10.82 -2.95
C ASP A 52 9.54 -11.26 -3.52
N THR A 53 8.51 -11.37 -2.69
CA THR A 53 7.18 -11.82 -3.11
C THR A 53 6.12 -10.88 -2.57
N LEU A 54 4.98 -10.85 -3.27
CA LEU A 54 3.81 -10.13 -2.78
C LEU A 54 3.33 -10.70 -1.45
N GLU A 55 3.38 -12.00 -1.32
CA GLU A 55 2.93 -12.69 -0.10
C GLU A 55 3.75 -12.28 1.12
N ALA A 56 5.05 -12.09 0.96
CA ALA A 56 5.89 -11.61 2.05
C ALA A 56 5.51 -10.19 2.47
N ALA A 57 5.25 -9.32 1.50
CA ALA A 57 4.81 -7.96 1.77
C ALA A 57 3.44 -7.94 2.46
N ALA A 58 2.54 -8.84 2.07
CA ALA A 58 1.18 -8.89 2.60
C ALA A 58 1.12 -9.32 4.07
N GLN A 59 2.22 -9.74 4.67
CA GLN A 59 2.27 -10.05 6.11
C GLN A 59 2.36 -8.81 6.99
N ALA A 60 2.48 -7.63 6.40
CA ALA A 60 2.56 -6.38 7.17
C ALA A 60 1.23 -6.04 7.83
N GLY A 61 1.28 -5.23 8.88
CA GLY A 61 0.08 -4.77 9.57
C GLY A 61 -0.76 -3.80 8.74
N ALA A 62 -0.14 -3.06 7.83
CA ALA A 62 -0.82 -2.19 6.88
C ALA A 62 -0.33 -2.50 5.47
N ILE A 63 -1.26 -2.66 4.55
CA ILE A 63 -0.95 -2.99 3.15
C ILE A 63 -1.47 -1.85 2.28
N VAL A 64 -0.57 -1.19 1.55
CA VAL A 64 -0.93 -0.09 0.67
C VAL A 64 -0.95 -0.60 -0.77
N LEU A 65 -2.13 -0.57 -1.38
CA LEU A 65 -2.30 -0.99 -2.76
C LEU A 65 -2.01 0.21 -3.67
N ALA A 66 -0.85 0.17 -4.31
CA ALA A 66 -0.33 1.29 -5.09
C ALA A 66 -0.06 0.92 -6.55
N THR A 67 -0.53 -0.23 -6.99
CA THR A 67 -0.45 -0.64 -8.39
C THR A 67 -1.58 0.00 -9.19
N THR A 68 -1.52 -0.15 -10.52
CA THR A 68 -2.63 0.29 -11.36
C THR A 68 -3.87 -0.57 -11.11
N PRO A 69 -5.08 -0.03 -11.28
CA PRO A 69 -6.31 -0.80 -11.07
C PRO A 69 -6.39 -2.07 -11.90
N GLN A 70 -5.76 -2.08 -13.08
CA GLN A 70 -5.75 -3.26 -13.94
C GLN A 70 -5.07 -4.47 -13.29
N SER A 71 -4.16 -4.23 -12.36
CA SER A 71 -3.46 -5.31 -11.65
C SER A 71 -4.27 -5.88 -10.49
N PHE A 72 -5.31 -5.20 -10.06
CA PHE A 72 -6.04 -5.58 -8.84
C PHE A 72 -6.72 -6.94 -8.97
N ALA A 73 -7.25 -7.28 -10.13
CA ALA A 73 -7.87 -8.59 -10.33
C ALA A 73 -6.90 -9.73 -10.06
N ASP A 74 -5.62 -9.51 -10.31
CA ASP A 74 -4.58 -10.51 -10.11
C ASP A 74 -4.03 -10.49 -8.69
N ILE A 75 -3.78 -9.29 -8.13
CA ILE A 75 -3.10 -9.20 -6.83
C ILE A 75 -4.04 -9.34 -5.64
N LEU A 76 -5.28 -8.91 -5.73
CA LEU A 76 -6.18 -8.92 -4.56
C LEU A 76 -6.42 -10.32 -3.99
N PRO A 77 -6.65 -11.36 -4.80
CA PRO A 77 -6.77 -12.71 -4.23
C PRO A 77 -5.51 -13.18 -3.52
N ARG A 78 -4.35 -12.81 -4.04
CA ARG A 78 -3.06 -13.15 -3.41
C ARG A 78 -2.88 -12.44 -2.07
N VAL A 79 -3.23 -11.15 -2.03
CA VAL A 79 -3.20 -10.37 -0.78
C VAL A 79 -4.14 -11.01 0.24
N GLY A 80 -5.36 -11.33 -0.18
CA GLY A 80 -6.36 -11.91 0.72
C GLY A 80 -5.94 -13.23 1.35
N ARG A 81 -5.21 -14.06 0.59
CA ARG A 81 -4.73 -15.33 1.10
C ARG A 81 -3.53 -15.18 2.05
N ALA A 82 -2.73 -14.16 1.86
CA ALA A 82 -1.48 -13.99 2.60
C ALA A 82 -1.62 -13.04 3.79
N MET A 83 -2.58 -12.11 3.77
CA MET A 83 -2.68 -11.07 4.78
C MET A 83 -3.09 -11.62 6.15
N ARG A 84 -2.67 -10.91 7.18
CA ARG A 84 -3.07 -11.20 8.55
C ARG A 84 -4.53 -10.80 8.74
N THR A 85 -5.19 -11.46 9.71
CA THR A 85 -6.62 -11.17 9.98
C THR A 85 -6.84 -9.77 10.53
N ASP A 86 -5.84 -9.18 11.17
CA ASP A 86 -5.90 -7.84 11.74
C ASP A 86 -5.28 -6.77 10.85
N ALA A 87 -4.91 -7.11 9.61
CA ALA A 87 -4.27 -6.17 8.72
C ALA A 87 -5.24 -5.12 8.19
N LEU A 88 -4.72 -3.91 8.00
CA LEU A 88 -5.44 -2.81 7.37
C LEU A 88 -5.01 -2.70 5.91
N VAL A 89 -5.98 -2.61 5.00
CA VAL A 89 -5.71 -2.42 3.58
C VAL A 89 -6.02 -0.98 3.19
N MET A 90 -5.05 -0.32 2.57
CA MET A 90 -5.22 1.05 2.08
C MET A 90 -5.02 1.05 0.57
N SER A 91 -5.88 1.76 -0.16
CA SER A 91 -5.76 1.88 -1.61
C SER A 91 -5.59 3.34 -2.01
N ILE A 92 -4.61 3.59 -2.86
CA ILE A 92 -4.41 4.90 -3.48
C ILE A 92 -4.81 4.89 -4.95
N ALA A 93 -5.36 3.79 -5.44
CA ALA A 93 -5.79 3.66 -6.82
C ALA A 93 -7.12 4.38 -7.05
N ALA A 94 -7.16 5.22 -8.07
CA ALA A 94 -8.41 5.86 -8.48
C ALA A 94 -9.31 4.87 -9.20
N GLY A 95 -10.62 5.02 -9.03
CA GLY A 95 -11.59 4.24 -9.79
C GLY A 95 -11.84 2.82 -9.29
N TYR A 96 -11.27 2.43 -8.17
CA TYR A 96 -11.50 1.10 -7.61
C TYR A 96 -12.10 1.25 -6.21
N GLY A 97 -13.37 0.90 -6.06
CA GLY A 97 -14.10 1.14 -4.83
C GLY A 97 -13.80 0.14 -3.72
N ILE A 98 -14.17 0.49 -2.49
CA ILE A 98 -13.94 -0.34 -1.31
C ILE A 98 -14.62 -1.69 -1.45
N ALA A 99 -15.87 -1.73 -1.94
CA ALA A 99 -16.60 -2.98 -2.12
C ALA A 99 -15.91 -3.91 -3.11
N ALA A 100 -15.38 -3.36 -4.20
CA ALA A 100 -14.65 -4.14 -5.20
C ALA A 100 -13.34 -4.69 -4.64
N ILE A 101 -12.65 -3.91 -3.81
CA ILE A 101 -11.42 -4.36 -3.15
C ILE A 101 -11.73 -5.51 -2.19
N ARG A 102 -12.77 -5.34 -1.38
CA ARG A 102 -13.18 -6.39 -0.43
C ARG A 102 -13.54 -7.68 -1.14
N GLU A 103 -14.28 -7.57 -2.23
CA GLU A 103 -14.66 -8.73 -3.03
C GLU A 103 -13.43 -9.41 -3.62
N GLY A 104 -12.46 -8.64 -4.14
CA GLY A 104 -11.24 -9.19 -4.69
C GLY A 104 -10.37 -9.88 -3.65
N ILE A 105 -10.29 -9.33 -2.45
CA ILE A 105 -9.55 -9.93 -1.33
C ILE A 105 -10.24 -11.22 -0.88
N GLY A 106 -11.56 -11.29 -0.95
CA GLY A 106 -12.31 -12.48 -0.65
C GLY A 106 -12.50 -12.73 0.84
N ARG A 107 -12.25 -11.74 1.68
CA ARG A 107 -12.43 -11.84 3.12
C ARG A 107 -12.76 -10.48 3.70
N ASP A 108 -13.31 -10.47 4.90
CA ASP A 108 -13.60 -9.23 5.60
C ASP A 108 -12.29 -8.63 6.12
N ALA A 109 -12.07 -7.36 5.79
CA ALA A 109 -10.84 -6.65 6.18
C ALA A 109 -11.16 -5.17 6.34
N GLY A 110 -10.38 -4.50 7.15
CA GLY A 110 -10.42 -3.05 7.22
C GLY A 110 -9.84 -2.45 5.96
N ILE A 111 -10.60 -1.64 5.25
CA ILE A 111 -10.19 -1.07 3.97
C ILE A 111 -10.41 0.44 3.99
N ILE A 112 -9.36 1.17 3.60
CA ILE A 112 -9.40 2.63 3.46
C ILE A 112 -9.00 3.00 2.03
N ARG A 113 -9.77 3.87 1.38
CA ARG A 113 -9.32 4.51 0.14
C ARG A 113 -8.71 5.85 0.51
N ILE A 114 -7.50 6.08 0.01
CA ILE A 114 -6.78 7.32 0.21
C ILE A 114 -6.68 8.04 -1.12
N MET A 115 -7.01 9.33 -1.15
CA MET A 115 -6.89 10.14 -2.35
C MET A 115 -5.86 11.24 -2.09
N PRO A 116 -4.57 10.91 -2.26
CA PRO A 116 -3.52 11.88 -1.94
C PRO A 116 -3.53 13.06 -2.90
N ASN A 117 -3.18 14.23 -2.38
CA ASN A 117 -3.04 15.42 -3.19
C ASN A 117 -1.58 15.51 -3.66
N VAL A 118 -1.37 15.29 -4.95
CA VAL A 118 -0.04 15.25 -5.53
C VAL A 118 0.66 16.60 -5.57
N ASN A 119 -0.07 17.68 -5.38
CA ASN A 119 0.48 19.03 -5.43
C ASN A 119 1.00 19.52 -4.10
N ALA A 120 0.82 18.76 -3.04
CA ALA A 120 1.23 19.14 -1.69
C ALA A 120 2.30 18.21 -1.18
N ASN A 121 3.00 18.62 -0.13
CA ASN A 121 3.90 17.74 0.58
C ASN A 121 3.10 16.59 1.17
N VAL A 122 3.54 15.40 0.93
CA VAL A 122 2.78 14.19 1.22
C VAL A 122 2.37 14.09 2.67
N CYS A 123 3.24 14.44 3.59
CA CYS A 123 2.96 14.32 5.02
C CYS A 123 1.81 15.19 5.50
N ALA A 124 1.38 16.18 4.71
CA ALA A 124 0.30 17.09 5.09
C ALA A 124 -0.90 16.99 4.17
N SER A 125 -0.90 16.14 3.18
CA SER A 125 -1.79 16.25 2.04
C SER A 125 -2.91 15.24 1.97
N THR A 126 -3.11 14.41 2.95
CA THR A 126 -4.22 13.46 2.92
C THR A 126 -5.51 14.22 3.18
N THR A 127 -6.31 14.40 2.16
CA THR A 127 -7.46 15.28 2.21
C THR A 127 -8.79 14.57 2.20
N GLY A 128 -8.84 13.31 1.88
CA GLY A 128 -10.08 12.59 1.87
C GLY A 128 -9.86 11.10 1.82
N TYR A 129 -10.72 10.39 2.48
CA TYR A 129 -10.70 8.94 2.44
C TYR A 129 -12.09 8.40 2.71
N ALA A 130 -12.32 7.19 2.28
CA ALA A 130 -13.54 6.46 2.61
C ALA A 130 -13.14 5.15 3.26
N ALA A 131 -13.69 4.87 4.43
CA ALA A 131 -13.37 3.67 5.18
C ALA A 131 -14.47 2.63 5.02
N SER A 132 -14.09 1.35 5.03
CA SER A 132 -15.07 0.28 5.04
C SER A 132 -15.69 0.15 6.43
N ALA A 133 -16.84 -0.53 6.50
CA ALA A 133 -17.55 -0.72 7.75
C ALA A 133 -16.77 -1.56 8.77
N SER A 134 -15.74 -2.26 8.34
CA SER A 134 -14.90 -3.05 9.25
C SER A 134 -13.87 -2.23 9.99
N ILE A 135 -13.76 -0.94 9.68
CA ILE A 135 -12.85 -0.03 10.37
C ILE A 135 -13.68 0.82 11.33
N THR A 136 -13.58 0.55 12.59
CA THR A 136 -14.34 1.31 13.59
C THR A 136 -13.47 1.66 14.77
#